data_ce18141ca93c926898f2c73efc4bfabc
#
_entry.id   ce18141ca93c926898f2c73efc4bfabc
#
_cell.length_a   1.000
_cell.length_b   1.000
_cell.length_c   1.000
_cell.angle_alpha   90.00
_cell.angle_beta   90.00
_cell.angle_gamma   90.00
#
_symmetry.space_group_name_H-M   'P 1'
#
loop_
_entity.id
_entity.type
_entity.pdbx_description
1 polymer ?
#
loop_
_entity_poly.entity_id
_entity_poly.type
_entity_poly.pdbx_seq_one_letter_code
_entity_poly.pdbx_strand_id
1 'polypeptide(L)'
;YVPQENPLIEELTVRDNLRLWYRGSKKELEKDLISGPAAMLGVDQMLKKTVCTLSGGMKKRLSIACALSNHASVLILDEPGAALDLECKAVIRDYLEQYRRLGGTILLTSHEMAELSLCTELYVLRDGHMESVPGGLSEMELIKCFKNGTFADTQELKQREVP
;
A
#
# COMPACT_ATOMS: atom_id res chain seq x y z
N TYR A 1 8.08 -3.07 5.69
CA TYR A 1 6.87 -3.87 5.57
C TYR A 1 5.73 -3.29 6.41
N VAL A 2 4.56 -3.18 5.82
CA VAL A 2 3.31 -2.74 6.46
C VAL A 2 2.31 -3.90 6.38
N PRO A 3 2.07 -4.61 7.47
CA PRO A 3 1.09 -5.71 7.50
C PRO A 3 -0.34 -5.18 7.39
N GLN A 4 -1.29 -6.08 7.12
CA GLN A 4 -2.72 -5.77 7.09
C GLN A 4 -3.18 -5.18 8.44
N GLU A 5 -2.78 -5.79 9.55
CA GLU A 5 -2.96 -5.23 10.89
C GLU A 5 -1.87 -4.20 11.18
N ASN A 6 -2.26 -3.07 11.76
CA ASN A 6 -1.32 -1.99 12.01
C ASN A 6 -0.52 -2.25 13.30
N PRO A 7 0.83 -2.44 13.23
CA PRO A 7 1.66 -2.73 14.40
C PRO A 7 1.95 -1.45 15.20
N LEU A 8 0.92 -0.83 15.73
CA LEU A 8 0.97 0.42 16.49
C LEU A 8 0.69 0.16 17.97
N ILE A 9 1.33 0.93 18.83
CA ILE A 9 1.06 0.90 20.27
C ILE A 9 -0.13 1.83 20.55
N GLU A 10 -1.28 1.24 20.85
CA GLU A 10 -2.57 1.95 20.91
C GLU A 10 -2.65 2.97 22.07
N GLU A 11 -1.95 2.73 23.16
CA GLU A 11 -1.92 3.59 24.34
C GLU A 11 -1.05 4.84 24.15
N LEU A 12 -0.17 4.83 23.16
CA LEU A 12 0.71 5.96 22.88
C LEU A 12 0.07 6.96 21.93
N THR A 13 0.62 8.18 21.95
CA THR A 13 0.27 9.19 20.95
C THR A 13 0.87 8.84 19.58
N VAL A 14 0.31 9.42 18.51
CA VAL A 14 0.88 9.33 17.17
C VAL A 14 2.35 9.74 17.16
N ARG A 15 2.69 10.86 17.82
CA ARG A 15 4.07 11.34 17.91
C ARG A 15 4.99 10.34 18.61
N ASP A 16 4.53 9.69 19.66
CA ASP A 16 5.36 8.75 20.41
C ASP A 16 5.55 7.44 19.65
N ASN A 17 4.52 6.96 18.91
CA ASN A 17 4.68 5.86 17.95
C ASN A 17 5.76 6.19 16.90
N LEU A 18 5.68 7.35 16.23
CA LEU A 18 6.72 7.77 15.29
C LEU A 18 8.11 7.79 15.91
N ARG A 19 8.27 8.35 17.13
CA ARG A 19 9.57 8.41 17.82
C ARG A 19 10.23 7.04 18.00
N LEU A 20 9.45 5.99 18.26
CA LEU A 20 9.97 4.63 18.36
C LEU A 20 10.62 4.17 17.06
N TRP A 21 9.96 4.42 15.93
CA TRP A 21 10.43 4.03 14.60
C TRP A 21 11.64 4.85 14.13
N TYR A 22 11.69 6.13 14.47
CA TYR A 22 12.84 7.00 14.17
C TYR A 22 14.02 6.78 15.13
N ARG A 23 13.99 5.74 15.97
CA ARG A 23 15.06 5.38 16.92
C ARG A 23 15.54 6.56 17.76
N GLY A 24 14.65 7.48 18.10
CA GLY A 24 14.95 8.67 18.87
C GLY A 24 15.60 9.81 18.09
N SER A 25 15.79 9.70 16.77
CA SER A 25 16.28 10.82 15.94
C SER A 25 15.21 11.89 15.80
N LYS A 26 15.23 12.86 16.72
CA LYS A 26 14.30 14.00 16.72
C LYS A 26 14.43 14.83 15.43
N LYS A 27 15.65 15.01 14.92
CA LYS A 27 15.93 15.83 13.74
C LYS A 27 15.31 15.23 12.47
N GLU A 28 15.44 13.94 12.28
CA GLU A 28 14.86 13.24 11.13
C GLU A 28 13.34 13.23 11.21
N LEU A 29 12.77 12.93 12.39
CA LEU A 29 11.33 12.99 12.59
C LEU A 29 10.76 14.38 12.29
N GLU A 30 11.36 15.47 12.80
CA GLU A 30 10.86 16.81 12.54
C GLU A 30 10.98 17.19 11.05
N LYS A 31 12.02 16.73 10.36
CA LYS A 31 12.14 16.92 8.90
C LYS A 31 11.00 16.22 8.15
N ASP A 32 10.71 14.97 8.49
CA ASP A 32 9.64 14.18 7.84
C ASP A 32 8.23 14.71 8.15
N LEU A 33 8.04 15.31 9.31
CA LEU A 33 6.79 15.98 9.67
C LEU A 33 6.56 17.29 8.90
N ILE A 34 7.60 17.87 8.30
CA ILE A 34 7.50 19.09 7.51
C ILE A 34 7.29 18.78 6.02
N SER A 35 8.04 17.85 5.47
CA SER A 35 8.08 17.61 4.01
C SER A 35 8.29 16.16 3.59
N GLY A 36 8.29 15.22 4.54
CA GLY A 36 8.50 13.81 4.28
C GLY A 36 7.23 12.99 4.28
N PRO A 37 7.36 11.66 4.35
CA PRO A 37 6.24 10.71 4.33
C PRO A 37 5.15 11.01 5.36
N ALA A 38 5.52 11.42 6.57
CA ALA A 38 4.54 11.71 7.62
C ALA A 38 3.66 12.92 7.29
N ALA A 39 4.23 13.99 6.69
CA ALA A 39 3.47 15.15 6.23
C ALA A 39 2.57 14.79 5.05
N MET A 40 3.10 14.07 4.06
CA MET A 40 2.36 13.70 2.86
C MET A 40 1.16 12.78 3.14
N LEU A 41 1.28 11.94 4.16
CA LEU A 41 0.19 11.08 4.64
C LEU A 41 -0.74 11.80 5.63
N GLY A 42 -0.55 13.10 5.90
CA GLY A 42 -1.35 13.89 6.83
C GLY A 42 -1.22 13.45 8.29
N VAL A 43 -0.13 12.78 8.64
CA VAL A 43 0.13 12.29 10.01
C VAL A 43 0.53 13.42 10.95
N ASP A 44 1.13 14.48 10.41
CA ASP A 44 1.49 15.72 11.10
C ASP A 44 0.29 16.39 11.79
N GLN A 45 -0.92 16.25 11.22
CA GLN A 45 -2.15 16.85 11.73
C GLN A 45 -2.74 16.14 12.95
N MET A 46 -2.26 14.93 13.26
CA MET A 46 -2.84 14.10 14.34
C MET A 46 -1.85 13.71 15.45
N LEU A 47 -0.71 14.37 15.53
CA LEU A 47 0.41 14.01 16.44
C LEU A 47 0.05 13.89 17.92
N LYS A 48 -0.93 14.67 18.38
CA LYS A 48 -1.38 14.69 19.78
C LYS A 48 -2.45 13.67 20.11
N LYS A 49 -3.04 13.03 19.08
CA LYS A 49 -4.08 12.01 19.30
C LYS A 49 -3.45 10.72 19.80
N THR A 50 -4.14 10.02 20.69
CA THR A 50 -3.80 8.65 21.10
C THR A 50 -4.25 7.68 20.02
N VAL A 51 -3.44 6.68 19.70
CA VAL A 51 -3.66 5.78 18.56
C VAL A 51 -4.99 5.02 18.67
N CYS A 52 -5.41 4.62 19.88
CA CYS A 52 -6.71 3.97 20.10
C CYS A 52 -7.91 4.81 19.65
N THR A 53 -7.76 6.14 19.53
CA THR A 53 -8.85 7.06 19.11
C THR A 53 -8.87 7.30 17.59
N LEU A 54 -7.93 6.74 16.84
CA LEU A 54 -7.81 6.92 15.40
C LEU A 54 -8.79 6.00 14.65
N SER A 55 -9.28 6.47 13.49
CA SER A 55 -9.96 5.60 12.52
C SER A 55 -8.98 4.58 11.91
N GLY A 56 -9.51 3.53 11.30
CA GLY A 56 -8.68 2.53 10.61
C GLY A 56 -7.76 3.16 9.56
N GLY A 57 -8.27 4.08 8.75
CA GLY A 57 -7.48 4.80 7.75
C GLY A 57 -6.39 5.69 8.36
N MET A 58 -6.66 6.35 9.48
CA MET A 58 -5.64 7.13 10.20
C MET A 58 -4.55 6.22 10.76
N LYS A 59 -4.91 5.05 11.31
CA LYS A 59 -3.96 4.03 11.77
C LYS A 59 -3.10 3.52 10.60
N LYS A 60 -3.70 3.21 9.43
CA LYS A 60 -2.97 2.75 8.26
C LYS A 60 -1.98 3.81 7.76
N ARG A 61 -2.37 5.08 7.65
CA ARG A 61 -1.47 6.18 7.27
C ARG A 61 -0.30 6.33 8.24
N LEU A 62 -0.55 6.24 9.53
CA LEU A 62 0.51 6.24 10.57
C LEU A 62 1.43 5.02 10.41
N SER A 63 0.90 3.83 10.18
CA SER A 63 1.68 2.60 9.99
C SER A 63 2.61 2.70 8.78
N ILE A 64 2.14 3.24 7.66
CA ILE A 64 2.97 3.49 6.47
C ILE A 64 4.08 4.51 6.78
N ALA A 65 3.76 5.63 7.45
CA ALA A 65 4.75 6.64 7.85
C ALA A 65 5.83 6.04 8.77
N CYS A 66 5.44 5.20 9.72
CA CYS A 66 6.37 4.47 10.58
C CYS A 66 7.31 3.55 9.78
N ALA A 67 6.78 2.77 8.84
CA ALA A 67 7.59 1.87 8.02
C ALA A 67 8.63 2.61 7.15
N LEU A 68 8.34 3.85 6.78
CA LEU A 68 9.20 4.70 5.94
C LEU A 68 10.22 5.52 6.72
N SER A 69 10.22 5.45 8.05
CA SER A 69 11.15 6.19 8.91
C SER A 69 12.63 5.94 8.62
N ASN A 70 12.96 4.83 7.99
CA ASN A 70 14.33 4.45 7.61
C ASN A 70 14.64 4.74 6.12
N HIS A 71 13.83 5.56 5.44
CA HIS A 71 14.00 5.89 4.01
C HIS A 71 14.18 4.64 3.13
N ALA A 72 13.41 3.58 3.41
CA ALA A 72 13.47 2.34 2.66
C ALA A 72 13.24 2.58 1.17
N SER A 73 13.98 1.89 0.32
CA SER A 73 13.82 1.92 -1.15
C SER A 73 12.77 0.93 -1.66
N VAL A 74 12.40 -0.03 -0.82
CA VAL A 74 11.36 -1.04 -1.12
C VAL A 74 10.29 -0.98 -0.03
N LEU A 75 9.05 -0.78 -0.43
CA LEU A 75 7.88 -0.76 0.44
C LEU A 75 7.00 -1.97 0.14
N ILE A 76 6.80 -2.82 1.14
CA ILE A 76 5.92 -3.98 1.05
C ILE A 76 4.65 -3.69 1.83
N LEU A 77 3.50 -3.82 1.19
CA LEU A 77 2.18 -3.49 1.74
C LEU A 77 1.25 -4.70 1.63
N ASP A 78 0.66 -5.07 2.74
CA ASP A 78 -0.33 -6.14 2.78
C ASP A 78 -1.73 -5.52 2.89
N GLU A 79 -2.52 -5.65 1.82
CA GLU A 79 -3.86 -5.09 1.65
C GLU A 79 -3.99 -3.63 2.16
N PRO A 80 -3.27 -2.66 1.58
CA PRO A 80 -3.18 -1.31 2.13
C PRO A 80 -4.51 -0.56 2.14
N GLY A 81 -5.44 -0.86 1.22
CA GLY A 81 -6.75 -0.21 1.11
C GLY A 81 -7.90 -0.93 1.80
N ALA A 82 -7.67 -2.14 2.35
CA ALA A 82 -8.74 -2.94 2.93
C ALA A 82 -9.49 -2.20 4.05
N ALA A 83 -10.82 -2.21 3.97
CA ALA A 83 -11.73 -1.59 4.95
C ALA A 83 -11.53 -0.07 5.19
N LEU A 84 -10.89 0.65 4.25
CA LEU A 84 -10.73 2.10 4.32
C LEU A 84 -11.80 2.84 3.52
N ASP A 85 -12.11 4.07 3.99
CA ASP A 85 -12.93 5.00 3.24
C ASP A 85 -12.20 5.55 1.99
N LEU A 86 -12.96 6.13 1.07
CA LEU A 86 -12.44 6.62 -0.22
C LEU A 86 -11.39 7.73 -0.06
N GLU A 87 -11.54 8.60 0.94
CA GLU A 87 -10.60 9.68 1.19
C GLU A 87 -9.24 9.14 1.64
N CYS A 88 -9.24 8.21 2.60
CA CYS A 88 -8.02 7.55 3.05
C CYS A 88 -7.31 6.78 1.91
N LYS A 89 -8.08 6.05 1.09
CA LYS A 89 -7.55 5.36 -0.09
C LYS A 89 -6.88 6.33 -1.07
N ALA A 90 -7.50 7.49 -1.32
CA ALA A 90 -6.94 8.51 -2.20
C ALA A 90 -5.60 9.03 -1.67
N VAL A 91 -5.52 9.40 -0.39
CA VAL A 91 -4.28 9.89 0.24
C VAL A 91 -3.15 8.85 0.15
N ILE A 92 -3.45 7.59 0.44
CA ILE A 92 -2.46 6.50 0.36
C ILE A 92 -2.01 6.31 -1.08
N ARG A 93 -2.93 6.24 -2.04
CA ARG A 93 -2.62 6.09 -3.46
C ARG A 93 -1.72 7.21 -3.98
N ASP A 94 -2.07 8.46 -3.71
CA ASP A 94 -1.31 9.63 -4.17
C ASP A 94 0.12 9.61 -3.59
N TYR A 95 0.26 9.18 -2.33
CA TYR A 95 1.56 8.97 -1.72
C TYR A 95 2.36 7.85 -2.42
N LEU A 96 1.75 6.68 -2.68
CA LEU A 96 2.41 5.55 -3.34
C LEU A 96 2.86 5.91 -4.76
N GLU A 97 2.05 6.65 -5.52
CA GLU A 97 2.46 7.16 -6.82
C GLU A 97 3.68 8.08 -6.73
N GLN A 98 3.70 8.98 -5.77
CA GLN A 98 4.85 9.87 -5.58
C GLN A 98 6.10 9.09 -5.13
N TYR A 99 5.95 8.13 -4.22
CA TYR A 99 7.05 7.26 -3.78
C TYR A 99 7.67 6.51 -4.97
N ARG A 100 6.84 5.96 -5.86
CA ARG A 100 7.29 5.32 -7.10
C ARG A 100 8.00 6.28 -8.04
N ARG A 101 7.46 7.49 -8.25
CA ARG A 101 8.09 8.53 -9.10
C ARG A 101 9.47 8.95 -8.59
N LEU A 102 9.70 8.87 -7.30
CA LEU A 102 10.99 9.15 -6.66
C LEU A 102 11.97 7.95 -6.72
N GLY A 103 11.62 6.88 -7.43
CA GLY A 103 12.46 5.70 -7.62
C GLY A 103 12.26 4.59 -6.58
N GLY A 104 11.26 4.70 -5.73
CA GLY A 104 10.90 3.63 -4.79
C GLY A 104 10.23 2.45 -5.49
N THR A 105 10.47 1.25 -4.99
CA THR A 105 9.80 0.01 -5.42
C THR A 105 8.69 -0.33 -4.45
N ILE A 106 7.51 -0.69 -4.97
CA ILE A 106 6.37 -1.09 -4.18
C ILE A 106 5.97 -2.51 -4.55
N LEU A 107 5.87 -3.37 -3.54
CA LEU A 107 5.22 -4.67 -3.63
C LEU A 107 3.96 -4.63 -2.77
N LEU A 108 2.80 -4.87 -3.37
CA LEU A 108 1.55 -4.90 -2.60
C LEU A 108 0.74 -6.16 -2.89
N THR A 109 0.04 -6.64 -1.88
CA THR A 109 -1.05 -7.59 -2.06
C THR A 109 -2.37 -6.83 -2.06
N SER A 110 -3.26 -7.14 -2.98
CA SER A 110 -4.59 -6.50 -3.05
C SER A 110 -5.57 -7.36 -3.85
N HIS A 111 -6.83 -7.19 -3.55
CA HIS A 111 -7.95 -7.66 -4.34
C HIS A 111 -8.80 -6.49 -4.90
N GLU A 112 -8.36 -5.25 -4.70
CA GLU A 112 -9.05 -4.05 -5.19
C GLU A 112 -8.54 -3.63 -6.57
N MET A 113 -9.43 -3.59 -7.57
CA MET A 113 -9.08 -3.21 -8.94
C MET A 113 -8.41 -1.84 -9.04
N ALA A 114 -8.80 -0.88 -8.18
CA ALA A 114 -8.21 0.45 -8.14
C ALA A 114 -6.72 0.44 -7.76
N GLU A 115 -6.29 -0.51 -6.92
CA GLU A 115 -4.88 -0.69 -6.54
C GLU A 115 -4.12 -1.49 -7.61
N LEU A 116 -4.72 -2.56 -8.11
CA LEU A 116 -4.12 -3.41 -9.14
C LEU A 116 -3.87 -2.65 -10.45
N SER A 117 -4.73 -1.70 -10.81
CA SER A 117 -4.56 -0.86 -12.01
C SER A 117 -3.35 0.08 -11.96
N LEU A 118 -2.79 0.34 -10.78
CA LEU A 118 -1.59 1.17 -10.59
C LEU A 118 -0.29 0.38 -10.74
N CYS A 119 -0.38 -0.96 -10.71
CA CYS A 119 0.78 -1.83 -10.77
C CYS A 119 1.35 -1.91 -12.19
N THR A 120 2.67 -1.92 -12.30
CA THR A 120 3.38 -2.14 -13.57
C THR A 120 3.48 -3.63 -13.91
N GLU A 121 3.49 -4.47 -12.90
CA GLU A 121 3.53 -5.92 -13.03
C GLU A 121 2.49 -6.53 -12.08
N LEU A 122 1.79 -7.55 -12.54
CA LEU A 122 0.79 -8.27 -11.77
C LEU A 122 1.15 -9.75 -11.70
N TYR A 123 0.91 -10.33 -10.53
CA TYR A 123 1.09 -11.75 -10.27
C TYR A 123 -0.11 -12.31 -9.54
N VAL A 124 -0.52 -13.50 -9.90
CA VAL A 124 -1.52 -14.31 -9.17
C VAL A 124 -0.80 -15.36 -8.36
N LEU A 125 -1.06 -15.42 -7.06
CA LEU A 125 -0.58 -16.46 -6.18
C LEU A 125 -1.71 -17.48 -5.96
N ARG A 126 -1.43 -18.74 -6.33
CA ARG A 126 -2.39 -19.84 -6.18
C ARG A 126 -1.66 -21.13 -5.82
N ASP A 127 -2.15 -21.85 -4.83
CA ASP A 127 -1.61 -23.16 -4.40
C ASP A 127 -0.08 -23.15 -4.19
N GLY A 128 0.47 -22.02 -3.69
CA GLY A 128 1.90 -21.85 -3.47
C GLY A 128 2.71 -21.52 -4.74
N HIS A 129 2.07 -21.35 -5.89
CA HIS A 129 2.70 -20.96 -7.15
C HIS A 129 2.33 -19.53 -7.52
N MET A 130 3.31 -18.78 -8.04
CA MET A 130 3.16 -17.40 -8.47
C MET A 130 3.28 -17.34 -10.00
N GLU A 131 2.24 -16.81 -10.66
CA GLU A 131 2.16 -16.69 -12.11
C GLU A 131 2.04 -15.21 -12.51
N SER A 132 2.84 -14.77 -13.46
CA SER A 132 2.72 -13.41 -14.03
C SER A 132 1.48 -13.30 -14.87
N VAL A 133 0.77 -12.18 -14.73
CA VAL A 133 -0.44 -11.88 -15.49
C VAL A 133 -0.30 -10.56 -16.24
N PRO A 134 -0.90 -10.40 -17.44
CA PRO A 134 -0.88 -9.14 -18.18
C PRO A 134 -1.48 -8.00 -17.35
N GLY A 135 -0.89 -6.80 -17.46
CA GLY A 135 -1.51 -5.59 -16.94
C GLY A 135 -2.77 -5.19 -17.71
N GLY A 136 -3.64 -4.43 -17.06
CA GLY A 136 -4.84 -3.86 -17.69
C GLY A 136 -6.00 -4.85 -17.88
N LEU A 137 -5.98 -5.97 -17.17
CA LEU A 137 -7.10 -6.91 -17.14
C LEU A 137 -8.31 -6.30 -16.43
N SER A 138 -9.49 -6.60 -16.94
CA SER A 138 -10.75 -6.32 -16.25
C SER A 138 -10.91 -7.25 -15.04
N GLU A 139 -11.79 -6.88 -14.11
CA GLU A 139 -12.11 -7.71 -12.94
C GLU A 139 -12.55 -9.13 -13.33
N MET A 140 -13.38 -9.25 -14.38
CA MET A 140 -13.83 -10.55 -14.87
C MET A 140 -12.70 -11.41 -15.46
N GLU A 141 -11.73 -10.79 -16.14
CA GLU A 141 -10.55 -11.49 -16.66
C GLU A 141 -9.65 -11.96 -15.51
N LEU A 142 -9.42 -11.13 -14.50
CA LEU A 142 -8.70 -11.52 -13.29
C LEU A 142 -9.38 -12.69 -12.58
N ILE A 143 -10.70 -12.64 -12.40
CA ILE A 143 -11.46 -13.75 -11.78
C ILE A 143 -11.27 -15.04 -12.59
N LYS A 144 -11.26 -14.98 -13.92
CA LYS A 144 -10.99 -16.16 -14.77
C LYS A 144 -9.58 -16.71 -14.52
N CYS A 145 -8.58 -15.84 -14.36
CA CYS A 145 -7.21 -16.26 -14.02
C CYS A 145 -7.14 -17.01 -12.70
N PHE A 146 -7.88 -16.55 -11.69
CA PHE A 146 -7.96 -17.24 -10.40
C PHE A 146 -8.64 -18.63 -10.52
N LYS A 147 -9.65 -18.77 -11.38
CA LYS A 147 -10.43 -20.02 -11.50
C LYS A 147 -9.79 -21.06 -12.41
N ASN A 148 -9.21 -20.68 -13.53
CA ASN A 148 -8.87 -21.58 -14.63
C ASN A 148 -7.38 -21.97 -14.71
N GLY A 149 -6.51 -21.30 -13.98
CA GLY A 149 -5.13 -21.78 -13.75
C GLY A 149 -4.15 -21.76 -14.88
N THR A 150 -4.42 -21.13 -16.01
CA THR A 150 -3.39 -20.90 -17.03
C THR A 150 -3.74 -19.71 -17.93
N PHE A 151 -2.79 -18.80 -18.12
CA PHE A 151 -2.83 -17.73 -19.12
C PHE A 151 -2.68 -18.24 -20.56
N ALA A 152 -2.21 -19.47 -20.76
CA ALA A 152 -2.06 -20.08 -22.08
C ALA A 152 -3.38 -20.08 -22.86
N ASP A 153 -4.51 -20.36 -22.18
CA ASP A 153 -5.82 -20.42 -22.82
C ASP A 153 -6.43 -19.03 -23.13
N THR A 154 -5.96 -17.97 -22.45
CA THR A 154 -6.54 -16.61 -22.63
C THR A 154 -5.95 -15.88 -23.85
N GLN A 155 -4.76 -16.24 -24.31
CA GLN A 155 -4.20 -15.70 -25.56
C GLN A 155 -4.89 -16.28 -26.79
N GLU A 156 -5.36 -17.51 -26.76
CA GLU A 156 -6.13 -18.11 -27.83
C GLU A 156 -7.51 -17.46 -28.01
N LEU A 157 -8.13 -16.97 -26.94
CA LEU A 157 -9.42 -16.30 -27.00
C LEU A 157 -9.36 -14.90 -27.67
N LYS A 158 -8.26 -14.14 -27.44
CA LYS A 158 -8.08 -12.83 -28.12
C LYS A 158 -7.78 -12.93 -29.61
N GLN A 159 -7.29 -14.06 -30.07
CA GLN A 159 -7.08 -14.29 -31.54
C GLN A 159 -8.34 -14.74 -32.30
N ARG A 160 -9.41 -15.10 -31.56
CA ARG A 160 -10.67 -15.54 -32.17
C ARG A 160 -11.74 -14.43 -32.30
N GLU A 161 -11.52 -13.25 -31.74
CA GLU A 161 -12.46 -12.12 -31.77
C GLU A 161 -12.03 -10.97 -32.74
N VAL A 162 -11.21 -11.26 -33.74
CA VAL A 162 -10.98 -10.29 -34.83
C VAL A 162 -11.77 -10.79 -36.04
N PRO A 163 -12.82 -10.05 -36.47
CA PRO A 163 -13.61 -10.36 -37.65
C PRO A 163 -12.85 -10.16 -38.97
#